data_32ae7686da6145f3da9f7263d5e61763
#
_entry.id   32ae7686da6145f3da9f7263d5e61763
#
_cell.length_a   1.000
_cell.length_b   1.000
_cell.length_c   1.000
_cell.angle_alpha   90.00
_cell.angle_beta   90.00
_cell.angle_gamma   90.00
#
_symmetry.space_group_name_H-M   'P 1'
#
loop_
_entity.id
_entity.type
_entity.pdbx_description
1 polymer ?
#
loop_
_entity_poly.entity_id
_entity_poly.type
_entity_poly.pdbx_seq_one_letter_code
_entity_poly.pdbx_strand_id
1 'polypeptide(L)'
;MAEMKLYELVNHYHIGTELTCAEAMFMACNEYYHLNLSEETRKMFSVMGLGMQTEQSCCGAFTVAVGISGLMTAKEGQTDVNNMEGYRMIAELTDFMLGFYGTLHCVELQRLEIVGYENPCHAIVEALAKKLEELLAGRSILRPADAGQIGS
;
A
#
# COMPACT_ATOMS: atom_id res chain seq x y z
N MET A 1 10.31 1.22 -23.64
CA MET A 1 8.93 0.93 -23.17
C MET A 1 8.66 1.74 -21.92
N ALA A 2 7.46 2.30 -21.82
CA ALA A 2 7.06 3.00 -20.63
C ALA A 2 6.91 1.99 -19.46
N GLU A 3 7.46 2.34 -18.32
CA GLU A 3 7.28 1.53 -17.12
C GLU A 3 5.83 1.60 -16.64
N MET A 4 5.35 0.51 -16.08
CA MET A 4 4.01 0.48 -15.49
C MET A 4 3.96 1.42 -14.28
N LYS A 5 2.85 2.12 -14.14
CA LYS A 5 2.57 2.89 -12.92
C LYS A 5 2.24 1.94 -11.77
N LEU A 6 2.32 2.44 -10.55
CA LEU A 6 2.01 1.61 -9.39
C LEU A 6 0.60 1.03 -9.48
N TYR A 7 -0.40 1.85 -9.83
CA TYR A 7 -1.78 1.34 -9.93
C TYR A 7 -1.94 0.28 -11.01
N GLU A 8 -1.18 0.36 -12.10
CA GLU A 8 -1.21 -0.66 -13.15
C GLU A 8 -0.65 -1.98 -12.66
N LEU A 9 0.44 -1.92 -11.88
CA LEU A 9 0.99 -3.11 -11.24
C LEU A 9 0.03 -3.70 -10.23
N VAL A 10 -0.62 -2.86 -9.43
CA VAL A 10 -1.63 -3.33 -8.48
C VAL A 10 -2.75 -4.06 -9.21
N ASN A 11 -3.25 -3.49 -10.30
CA ASN A 11 -4.29 -4.13 -11.10
C ASN A 11 -3.81 -5.45 -11.70
N HIS A 12 -2.56 -5.49 -12.16
CA HIS A 12 -1.95 -6.71 -12.68
C HIS A 12 -1.96 -7.85 -11.65
N TYR A 13 -1.66 -7.53 -10.40
CA TYR A 13 -1.65 -8.54 -9.33
C TYR A 13 -3.02 -8.82 -8.74
N HIS A 14 -3.98 -7.92 -8.88
CA HIS A 14 -5.28 -8.02 -8.19
C HIS A 14 -6.39 -8.55 -9.10
N ILE A 15 -6.48 -8.04 -10.33
CA ILE A 15 -7.58 -8.36 -11.23
C ILE A 15 -7.32 -9.68 -11.94
N GLY A 16 -8.27 -10.61 -11.83
CA GLY A 16 -8.16 -11.91 -12.48
C GLY A 16 -7.21 -12.88 -11.80
N THR A 17 -6.81 -12.60 -10.56
CA THR A 17 -5.93 -13.48 -9.77
C THR A 17 -6.63 -13.89 -8.48
N GLU A 18 -6.00 -14.80 -7.75
CA GLU A 18 -6.48 -15.24 -6.44
C GLU A 18 -5.86 -14.43 -5.29
N LEU A 19 -5.00 -13.45 -5.60
CA LEU A 19 -4.37 -12.62 -4.58
C LEU A 19 -5.38 -11.67 -3.95
N THR A 20 -5.29 -11.50 -2.65
CA THR A 20 -6.12 -10.52 -1.94
C THR A 20 -5.66 -9.11 -2.26
N CYS A 21 -6.47 -8.12 -1.90
CA CYS A 21 -6.09 -6.71 -2.08
C CYS A 21 -4.80 -6.37 -1.33
N ALA A 22 -4.59 -6.95 -0.15
CA ALA A 22 -3.36 -6.74 0.62
C ALA A 22 -2.15 -7.32 -0.09
N GLU A 23 -2.26 -8.57 -0.56
CA GLU A 23 -1.15 -9.21 -1.29
C GLU A 23 -0.84 -8.48 -2.58
N ALA A 24 -1.87 -8.06 -3.32
CA ALA A 24 -1.68 -7.32 -4.58
C ALA A 24 -0.96 -5.99 -4.34
N MET A 25 -1.37 -5.25 -3.32
CA MET A 25 -0.71 -3.99 -2.97
C MET A 25 0.74 -4.22 -2.55
N PHE A 26 0.99 -5.26 -1.76
CA PHE A 26 2.35 -5.61 -1.35
C PHE A 26 3.23 -5.97 -2.54
N MET A 27 2.76 -6.88 -3.41
CA MET A 27 3.54 -7.32 -4.58
C MET A 27 3.86 -6.16 -5.50
N ALA A 28 2.89 -5.30 -5.74
CA ALA A 28 3.06 -4.13 -6.61
C ALA A 28 4.07 -3.14 -6.03
N CYS A 29 3.96 -2.82 -4.75
CA CYS A 29 4.89 -1.89 -4.09
C CYS A 29 6.31 -2.46 -4.04
N ASN A 30 6.43 -3.74 -3.74
CA ASN A 30 7.73 -4.41 -3.68
C ASN A 30 8.46 -4.32 -5.03
N GLU A 31 7.73 -4.56 -6.12
CA GLU A 31 8.27 -4.48 -7.47
C GLU A 31 8.53 -3.02 -7.89
N TYR A 32 7.54 -2.16 -7.74
CA TYR A 32 7.60 -0.78 -8.22
C TYR A 32 8.73 0.02 -7.56
N TYR A 33 8.88 -0.11 -6.24
CA TYR A 33 9.89 0.62 -5.48
C TYR A 33 11.20 -0.15 -5.30
N HIS A 34 11.33 -1.32 -5.90
CA HIS A 34 12.53 -2.17 -5.81
C HIS A 34 12.93 -2.42 -4.36
N LEU A 35 11.95 -2.77 -3.52
CA LEU A 35 12.19 -2.91 -2.09
C LEU A 35 12.93 -4.17 -1.72
N ASN A 36 12.84 -5.19 -2.56
CA ASN A 36 13.50 -6.47 -2.32
C ASN A 36 13.13 -7.07 -0.96
N LEU A 37 11.83 -7.01 -0.63
CA LEU A 37 11.32 -7.59 0.60
C LEU A 37 11.22 -9.10 0.46
N SER A 38 11.43 -9.80 1.58
CA SER A 38 11.52 -11.24 1.60
C SER A 38 10.16 -11.93 1.43
N GLU A 39 10.22 -13.22 1.09
CA GLU A 39 9.03 -14.08 1.03
C GLU A 39 8.38 -14.17 2.42
N GLU A 40 9.17 -14.16 3.48
CA GLU A 40 8.65 -14.13 4.84
C GLU A 40 7.78 -12.90 5.10
N THR A 41 8.23 -11.76 4.59
CA THR A 41 7.43 -10.52 4.68
C THR A 41 6.13 -10.65 3.92
N ARG A 42 6.17 -11.21 2.71
CA ARG A 42 4.95 -11.45 1.93
C ARG A 42 3.96 -12.33 2.70
N LYS A 43 4.46 -13.37 3.35
CA LYS A 43 3.62 -14.27 4.14
C LYS A 43 2.89 -13.53 5.27
N MET A 44 3.55 -12.55 5.89
CA MET A 44 2.92 -11.75 6.93
C MET A 44 1.68 -11.00 6.44
N PHE A 45 1.72 -10.54 5.19
CA PHE A 45 0.62 -9.79 4.60
C PHE A 45 -0.47 -10.68 4.00
N SER A 46 -0.22 -11.98 3.85
CA SER A 46 -1.18 -12.90 3.21
C SER A 46 -2.51 -13.00 3.94
N VAL A 47 -2.54 -12.71 5.23
CA VAL A 47 -3.76 -12.79 6.07
C VAL A 47 -4.38 -11.41 6.34
N MET A 48 -3.85 -10.37 5.74
CA MET A 48 -4.36 -9.00 5.97
C MET A 48 -5.44 -8.56 4.98
N GLY A 49 -5.63 -9.32 3.91
CA GLY A 49 -6.72 -9.06 2.97
C GLY A 49 -8.07 -9.33 3.58
N LEU A 50 -9.12 -8.90 2.90
CA LEU A 50 -10.52 -9.08 3.32
C LEU A 50 -10.76 -8.63 4.75
N GLY A 51 -10.22 -7.43 5.10
CA GLY A 51 -10.41 -6.86 6.45
C GLY A 51 -9.91 -7.79 7.53
N MET A 52 -8.66 -8.25 7.41
CA MET A 52 -8.04 -9.22 8.33
C MET A 52 -8.78 -10.56 8.31
N GLN A 53 -9.26 -10.96 7.12
CA GLN A 53 -9.98 -12.22 6.86
C GLN A 53 -11.31 -12.34 7.61
N THR A 54 -11.76 -11.28 8.26
CA THR A 54 -13.04 -11.29 9.00
C THR A 54 -14.06 -10.32 8.41
N GLU A 55 -13.64 -9.47 7.49
CA GLU A 55 -14.41 -8.34 6.95
C GLU A 55 -14.75 -7.28 8.00
N GLN A 56 -14.37 -7.50 9.25
CA GLN A 56 -14.71 -6.65 10.39
C GLN A 56 -13.62 -5.64 10.72
N SER A 57 -12.61 -5.51 9.88
CA SER A 57 -11.48 -4.63 10.14
C SER A 57 -11.17 -3.75 8.93
N CYS A 58 -10.08 -3.02 9.03
CA CYS A 58 -9.62 -2.07 8.01
C CYS A 58 -9.33 -2.77 6.68
N CYS A 59 -9.53 -2.06 5.58
CA CYS A 59 -9.16 -2.49 4.24
C CYS A 59 -7.71 -2.99 4.22
N GLY A 60 -7.51 -4.21 3.69
CA GLY A 60 -6.18 -4.82 3.65
C GLY A 60 -5.18 -4.04 2.80
N ALA A 61 -5.62 -3.50 1.69
CA ALA A 61 -4.76 -2.68 0.84
C ALA A 61 -4.32 -1.41 1.56
N PHE A 62 -5.22 -0.79 2.33
CA PHE A 62 -4.88 0.37 3.15
C PHE A 62 -3.84 0.00 4.21
N THR A 63 -4.03 -1.13 4.88
CA THR A 63 -3.09 -1.60 5.89
C THR A 63 -1.68 -1.76 5.32
N VAL A 64 -1.58 -2.36 4.13
CA VAL A 64 -0.28 -2.52 3.46
C VAL A 64 0.29 -1.17 3.05
N ALA A 65 -0.54 -0.27 2.52
CA ALA A 65 -0.08 1.07 2.15
C ALA A 65 0.51 1.82 3.35
N VAL A 66 -0.11 1.66 4.53
CA VAL A 66 0.43 2.21 5.78
C VAL A 66 1.80 1.62 6.09
N GLY A 67 1.93 0.30 5.98
CA GLY A 67 3.22 -0.37 6.20
C GLY A 67 4.31 0.11 5.24
N ILE A 68 3.97 0.23 3.96
CA ILE A 68 4.92 0.73 2.95
C ILE A 68 5.32 2.18 3.26
N SER A 69 4.36 3.01 3.67
CA SER A 69 4.65 4.40 4.06
C SER A 69 5.64 4.46 5.21
N GLY A 70 5.47 3.58 6.20
CA GLY A 70 6.41 3.48 7.32
C GLY A 70 7.78 3.04 6.87
N LEU A 71 7.86 2.01 6.03
CA LEU A 71 9.12 1.52 5.50
C LEU A 71 9.88 2.61 4.74
N MET A 72 9.16 3.43 3.98
CA MET A 72 9.77 4.46 3.13
C MET A 72 10.14 5.74 3.88
N THR A 73 9.69 5.91 5.11
CA THR A 73 9.92 7.14 5.89
C THR A 73 10.71 6.92 7.18
N ALA A 74 10.60 5.75 7.79
CA ALA A 74 11.32 5.46 9.03
C ALA A 74 12.82 5.45 8.79
N LYS A 75 13.55 6.01 9.72
CA LYS A 75 15.03 6.02 9.68
C LYS A 75 15.57 4.82 10.44
N GLU A 76 16.61 4.22 9.89
CA GLU A 76 17.24 3.07 10.51
C GLU A 76 17.78 3.42 11.90
N GLY A 77 17.59 2.53 12.85
CA GLY A 77 18.05 2.71 14.22
C GLY A 77 17.24 3.71 15.04
N GLN A 78 16.18 4.27 14.47
CA GLN A 78 15.34 5.24 15.14
C GLN A 78 14.12 4.56 15.76
N THR A 79 13.74 4.98 16.96
CA THR A 79 12.45 4.55 17.52
C THR A 79 11.31 5.23 16.82
N ASP A 80 10.20 4.51 16.65
CA ASP A 80 9.09 4.94 15.80
C ASP A 80 8.34 6.17 16.30
N VAL A 81 8.50 6.54 17.56
CA VAL A 81 7.83 7.73 18.12
C VAL A 81 8.17 9.03 17.41
N ASN A 82 9.20 9.03 16.57
CA ASN A 82 9.66 10.21 15.86
C ASN A 82 9.44 10.17 14.35
N ASN A 83 8.71 9.17 13.84
CA ASN A 83 8.42 9.10 12.42
C ASN A 83 7.25 10.00 12.03
N MET A 84 7.43 11.30 12.23
CA MET A 84 6.38 12.31 11.96
C MET A 84 6.00 12.36 10.49
N GLU A 85 6.95 12.12 9.60
CA GLU A 85 6.70 12.13 8.17
C GLU A 85 5.77 10.98 7.77
N GLY A 86 6.02 9.79 8.31
CA GLY A 86 5.16 8.64 8.10
C GLY A 86 3.75 8.90 8.65
N TYR A 87 3.67 9.47 9.84
CA TYR A 87 2.36 9.80 10.45
C TYR A 87 1.57 10.77 9.57
N ARG A 88 2.24 11.76 8.98
CA ARG A 88 1.60 12.72 8.07
C ARG A 88 1.07 12.01 6.82
N MET A 89 1.83 11.10 6.26
CA MET A 89 1.39 10.31 5.10
C MET A 89 0.17 9.46 5.42
N ILE A 90 0.17 8.82 6.58
CA ILE A 90 -0.96 7.99 7.03
C ILE A 90 -2.20 8.87 7.20
N ALA A 91 -2.04 10.08 7.76
CA ALA A 91 -3.14 11.02 7.90
C ALA A 91 -3.72 11.40 6.53
N GLU A 92 -2.85 11.66 5.54
CA GLU A 92 -3.30 12.00 4.19
C GLU A 92 -4.00 10.81 3.50
N LEU A 93 -3.47 9.60 3.66
CA LEU A 93 -4.12 8.39 3.13
C LEU A 93 -5.50 8.18 3.77
N THR A 94 -5.58 8.39 5.08
CA THR A 94 -6.83 8.28 5.83
C THR A 94 -7.85 9.30 5.34
N ASP A 95 -7.44 10.56 5.23
CA ASP A 95 -8.30 11.64 4.75
C ASP A 95 -8.79 11.38 3.33
N PHE A 96 -7.92 10.84 2.48
CA PHE A 96 -8.28 10.46 1.12
C PHE A 96 -9.40 9.40 1.12
N MET A 97 -9.22 8.33 1.90
CA MET A 97 -10.19 7.24 1.97
C MET A 97 -11.52 7.71 2.56
N LEU A 98 -11.46 8.46 3.65
CA LEU A 98 -12.68 8.97 4.30
C LEU A 98 -13.39 9.99 3.41
N GLY A 99 -12.63 10.83 2.70
CA GLY A 99 -13.21 11.84 1.82
C GLY A 99 -13.93 11.25 0.61
N PHE A 100 -13.36 10.21 0.00
CA PHE A 100 -13.95 9.59 -1.20
C PHE A 100 -14.96 8.50 -0.88
N TYR A 101 -14.73 7.73 0.17
CA TYR A 101 -15.52 6.52 0.44
C TYR A 101 -16.26 6.54 1.77
N GLY A 102 -15.94 7.49 2.64
CA GLY A 102 -16.60 7.66 3.93
C GLY A 102 -16.20 6.65 4.99
N THR A 103 -15.30 5.72 4.69
CA THR A 103 -14.96 4.61 5.59
C THR A 103 -13.61 4.01 5.24
N LEU A 104 -12.99 3.35 6.21
CA LEU A 104 -11.82 2.48 6.00
C LEU A 104 -12.20 1.01 6.19
N HIS A 105 -13.44 0.74 6.58
CA HIS A 105 -13.89 -0.57 7.00
C HIS A 105 -14.17 -1.47 5.81
N CYS A 106 -13.59 -2.66 5.80
CA CYS A 106 -13.66 -3.60 4.66
C CYS A 106 -15.09 -3.88 4.22
N VAL A 107 -15.96 -4.28 5.14
CA VAL A 107 -17.34 -4.65 4.78
C VAL A 107 -18.13 -3.49 4.20
N GLU A 108 -17.88 -2.28 4.69
CA GLU A 108 -18.55 -1.08 4.18
C GLU A 108 -18.05 -0.72 2.78
N LEU A 109 -16.74 -0.82 2.56
CA LEU A 109 -16.14 -0.58 1.25
C LEU A 109 -16.66 -1.55 0.19
N GLN A 110 -16.82 -2.82 0.56
CA GLN A 110 -17.34 -3.84 -0.36
C GLN A 110 -18.79 -3.59 -0.80
N ARG A 111 -19.55 -2.82 -0.04
CA ARG A 111 -20.94 -2.50 -0.33
C ARG A 111 -21.13 -1.28 -1.23
N LEU A 112 -20.04 -0.56 -1.50
CA LEU A 112 -20.11 0.63 -2.34
C LEU A 112 -20.40 0.24 -3.80
N GLU A 113 -21.14 1.11 -4.48
CA GLU A 113 -21.38 0.98 -5.92
C GLU A 113 -20.54 2.06 -6.62
N ILE A 114 -19.60 1.63 -7.45
CA ILE A 114 -18.71 2.54 -8.16
C ILE A 114 -18.90 2.34 -9.66
N VAL A 115 -19.27 3.41 -10.35
CA VAL A 115 -19.54 3.38 -11.78
C VAL A 115 -18.32 2.88 -12.54
N GLY A 116 -18.54 1.90 -13.43
CA GLY A 116 -17.49 1.33 -14.25
C GLY A 116 -16.78 0.12 -13.65
N TYR A 117 -17.17 -0.30 -12.43
CA TYR A 117 -16.55 -1.43 -11.77
C TYR A 117 -17.61 -2.38 -11.22
N GLU A 118 -17.48 -3.66 -11.55
CA GLU A 118 -18.33 -4.70 -10.95
C GLU A 118 -17.95 -4.92 -9.49
N ASN A 119 -16.63 -4.89 -9.22
CA ASN A 119 -16.10 -5.06 -7.88
C ASN A 119 -15.54 -3.70 -7.40
N PRO A 120 -16.18 -3.07 -6.41
CA PRO A 120 -15.72 -1.77 -5.93
C PRO A 120 -14.29 -1.81 -5.39
N CYS A 121 -13.83 -2.96 -4.90
CA CYS A 121 -12.47 -3.09 -4.39
C CYS A 121 -11.42 -2.82 -5.47
N HIS A 122 -11.69 -3.17 -6.73
CA HIS A 122 -10.76 -2.87 -7.83
C HIS A 122 -10.56 -1.36 -7.97
N ALA A 123 -11.64 -0.59 -7.94
CA ALA A 123 -11.58 0.87 -8.02
C ALA A 123 -10.87 1.48 -6.82
N ILE A 124 -11.23 1.01 -5.64
CA ILE A 124 -10.70 1.55 -4.37
C ILE A 124 -9.19 1.30 -4.27
N VAL A 125 -8.76 0.08 -4.55
CA VAL A 125 -7.35 -0.29 -4.46
C VAL A 125 -6.53 0.45 -5.52
N GLU A 126 -7.07 0.61 -6.72
CA GLU A 126 -6.44 1.41 -7.77
C GLU A 126 -6.27 2.86 -7.35
N ALA A 127 -7.32 3.48 -6.82
CA ALA A 127 -7.29 4.87 -6.37
C ALA A 127 -6.30 5.05 -5.20
N LEU A 128 -6.28 4.09 -4.29
CA LEU A 128 -5.34 4.11 -3.17
C LEU A 128 -3.89 4.01 -3.67
N ALA A 129 -3.63 3.16 -4.66
CA ALA A 129 -2.31 3.03 -5.25
C ALA A 129 -1.86 4.34 -5.90
N LYS A 130 -2.76 5.02 -6.61
CA LYS A 130 -2.47 6.32 -7.21
C LYS A 130 -2.10 7.35 -6.15
N LYS A 131 -2.84 7.38 -5.05
CA LYS A 131 -2.57 8.31 -3.94
C LYS A 131 -1.25 7.99 -3.27
N LEU A 132 -0.97 6.71 -3.05
CA LEU A 132 0.29 6.28 -2.45
C LEU A 132 1.48 6.68 -3.34
N GLU A 133 1.38 6.45 -4.65
CA GLU A 133 2.42 6.83 -5.60
C GLU A 133 2.69 8.33 -5.54
N GLU A 134 1.64 9.14 -5.48
CA GLU A 134 1.74 10.59 -5.35
C GLU A 134 2.51 10.99 -4.08
N LEU A 135 2.13 10.39 -2.94
CA LEU A 135 2.75 10.70 -1.65
C LEU A 135 4.22 10.27 -1.58
N LEU A 136 4.56 9.17 -2.24
CA LEU A 136 5.92 8.62 -2.22
C LEU A 136 6.79 9.09 -3.38
N ALA A 137 6.29 10.01 -4.19
CA ALA A 137 7.04 10.50 -5.37
C ALA A 137 8.42 11.02 -4.96
N GLY A 138 9.45 10.56 -5.67
CA GLY A 138 10.81 10.98 -5.43
C GLY A 138 11.49 10.32 -4.23
N ARG A 139 10.80 9.38 -3.57
CA ARG A 139 11.37 8.68 -2.41
C ARG A 139 11.91 7.32 -2.79
N SER A 140 12.93 6.89 -2.05
CA SER A 140 13.47 5.54 -2.13
C SER A 140 13.92 5.13 -0.74
N ILE A 141 13.90 3.81 -0.48
CA ILE A 141 14.40 3.29 0.78
C ILE A 141 15.93 3.28 0.76
N LEU A 142 16.54 3.78 1.84
CA LEU A 142 17.98 3.68 2.03
C LEU A 142 18.30 2.44 2.87
N ARG A 143 19.07 1.54 2.29
CA ARG A 143 19.56 0.36 2.99
C ARG A 143 21.00 0.60 3.42
N PRO A 144 21.50 -0.10 4.46
CA PRO A 144 22.87 0.10 4.92
C PRO A 144 23.92 -0.02 3.80
N ALA A 145 23.73 -0.96 2.88
CA ALA A 145 24.64 -1.14 1.74
C ALA A 145 24.63 0.05 0.80
N ASP A 146 23.45 0.63 0.55
CA ASP A 146 23.29 1.80 -0.31
C ASP A 146 23.86 3.05 0.35
N ALA A 147 23.66 3.18 1.65
CA ALA A 147 24.23 4.28 2.43
C ALA A 147 25.76 4.26 2.38
N GLY A 148 26.37 3.08 2.43
CA GLY A 148 27.82 2.93 2.30
C GLY A 148 28.34 3.36 0.93
N GLN A 149 27.60 3.08 -0.13
CA GLN A 149 27.95 3.49 -1.49
C GLN A 149 27.80 4.99 -1.69
N ILE A 150 26.78 5.58 -1.09
CA ILE A 150 26.51 7.02 -1.18
C ILE A 150 27.56 7.81 -0.37
N GLY A 151 28.03 7.25 0.73
CA GLY A 151 28.99 7.88 1.63
C GLY A 151 30.44 7.84 1.13
N SER A 152 30.69 7.12 0.06
CA SER A 152 32.03 7.07 -0.56
C SER A 152 32.16 8.10 -1.69
#